data_7320eadc78720b7f3e5b7a08e12e6f89
#
_entry.id   7320eadc78720b7f3e5b7a08e12e6f89
#
_cell.length_a   1.000
_cell.length_b   1.000
_cell.length_c   1.000
_cell.angle_alpha   90.00
_cell.angle_beta   90.00
_cell.angle_gamma   90.00
#
_symmetry.space_group_name_H-M   'P 1'
#
loop_
_entity.id
_entity.type
_entity.pdbx_description
1 polymer ?
#
loop_
_entity_poly.entity_id
_entity_poly.type
_entity_poly.pdbx_seq_one_letter_code
_entity_poly.pdbx_strand_id
1 'polypeptide(L)'
;IGQGEENIGANTQGRVLCLDAGTITNGQPKVVWQADGIKAKFASPVINDGILYMCGEVGSLHALEASSGKELWKFQYGRNTKGSPVLADGKIYIAEVNSKFHILQPSKEGCKRLHAQLFKGKPGEDGNAGEDVEINGSPAIINGKIIFMTSEDLYCIGKPDWKPSAPEVKPESKAVTLGEAAHLQIVPADFVLNPEAKQSLAAFAYDANGNKIGPVEVEWSLAGVRPPEGLPPAPPAAPGTPAPTPPPPLNGKLSNEKGIDTVLEISKSPPPAQFGRVLAKAGKLTAETRVRVSPILPYAPNFANIPEKRTPGGWINCQGKFEMVTVDGKKILKKLAVNPSPLVARANAFITMPDLTEYTIQADMMGTKVRDDLPDMGVVANRYSFMLTGKTKSLRLISWDALPRVDKTISYPWEPNVWYTFKLSFEKATGTEGTIRGKIWPRDKPEPAEWTLEFKDPVANLEGSAGIYGYAAGILENQPGTEIFYDNVKVLPNKK
;
A
#
# COMPACT_ATOMS: atom_id res chain seq x y z
N ILE A 1 8.47 -14.58 10.34
CA ILE A 1 8.01 -13.21 10.01
C ILE A 1 9.03 -12.23 10.56
N GLY A 2 9.48 -11.28 9.73
CA GLY A 2 10.31 -10.15 10.15
C GLY A 2 9.50 -8.87 10.27
N GLN A 3 9.84 -8.03 11.26
CA GLN A 3 9.30 -6.69 11.45
C GLN A 3 10.39 -5.63 11.26
N GLY A 4 9.99 -4.41 10.92
CA GLY A 4 10.87 -3.25 10.81
C GLY A 4 11.07 -2.52 12.14
N GLU A 5 11.05 -1.19 12.08
CA GLU A 5 11.30 -0.33 13.23
C GLU A 5 10.13 -0.26 14.21
N GLU A 6 8.91 -0.57 13.76
CA GLU A 6 7.68 -0.36 14.51
C GLU A 6 7.34 -1.58 15.37
N ASN A 7 8.00 -1.72 16.50
CA ASN A 7 7.65 -2.70 17.54
C ASN A 7 6.71 -2.07 18.57
N ILE A 8 5.41 -2.24 18.40
CA ILE A 8 4.44 -1.80 19.40
C ILE A 8 4.61 -2.66 20.66
N GLY A 9 4.91 -2.01 21.79
CA GLY A 9 5.07 -2.67 23.09
C GLY A 9 6.45 -3.24 23.41
N ALA A 10 7.50 -2.88 22.64
CA ALA A 10 8.88 -3.23 22.95
C ALA A 10 9.80 -2.01 22.93
N ASN A 11 10.82 -2.00 23.77
CA ASN A 11 11.86 -0.95 23.82
C ASN A 11 12.93 -1.14 22.73
N THR A 12 12.87 -2.24 21.97
CA THR A 12 13.86 -2.61 20.96
C THR A 12 13.19 -2.62 19.59
N GLN A 13 13.76 -1.88 18.64
CA GLN A 13 13.29 -1.86 17.26
C GLN A 13 13.67 -3.14 16.51
N GLY A 14 12.75 -3.64 15.68
CA GLY A 14 12.94 -4.84 14.87
C GLY A 14 12.70 -6.13 15.65
N ARG A 15 12.10 -7.10 14.97
CA ARG A 15 11.72 -8.40 15.57
C ARG A 15 11.62 -9.45 14.48
N VAL A 16 12.06 -10.67 14.79
CA VAL A 16 11.78 -11.87 14.01
C VAL A 16 10.95 -12.82 14.86
N LEU A 17 9.86 -13.34 14.30
CA LEU A 17 8.91 -14.23 14.95
C LEU A 17 8.83 -15.56 14.19
N CYS A 18 8.83 -16.65 14.92
CA CYS A 18 8.37 -17.95 14.45
C CYS A 18 6.98 -18.21 15.01
N LEU A 19 6.05 -18.50 14.12
CA LEU A 19 4.65 -18.75 14.45
C LEU A 19 4.27 -20.17 14.06
N ASP A 20 3.52 -20.86 14.93
CA ASP A 20 2.86 -22.10 14.59
C ASP A 20 1.48 -21.79 14.01
N ALA A 21 1.35 -21.93 12.69
CA ALA A 21 0.12 -21.67 11.97
C ALA A 21 -0.96 -22.75 12.21
N GLY A 22 -0.58 -23.92 12.71
CA GLY A 22 -1.50 -25.01 13.04
C GLY A 22 -2.20 -24.81 14.39
N THR A 23 -1.64 -23.99 15.28
CA THR A 23 -2.19 -23.75 16.62
C THR A 23 -2.70 -22.31 16.73
N ILE A 24 -4.01 -22.12 16.58
CA ILE A 24 -4.69 -20.82 16.68
C ILE A 24 -5.44 -20.73 18.01
N THR A 25 -5.14 -19.73 18.83
CA THR A 25 -5.85 -19.45 20.09
C THR A 25 -6.37 -18.01 20.05
N ASN A 26 -7.68 -17.82 20.24
CA ASN A 26 -8.33 -16.51 20.16
C ASN A 26 -8.03 -15.74 18.87
N GLY A 27 -7.98 -16.45 17.73
CA GLY A 27 -7.68 -15.85 16.42
C GLY A 27 -6.22 -15.46 16.20
N GLN A 28 -5.32 -15.83 17.13
CA GLN A 28 -3.89 -15.54 17.03
C GLN A 28 -3.09 -16.85 16.90
N PRO A 29 -2.10 -16.93 15.98
CA PRO A 29 -1.20 -18.06 15.90
C PRO A 29 -0.27 -18.10 17.12
N LYS A 30 0.06 -19.31 17.56
CA LYS A 30 0.99 -19.51 18.67
C LYS A 30 2.39 -19.01 18.30
N VAL A 31 2.97 -18.14 19.11
CA VAL A 31 4.38 -17.76 19.00
C VAL A 31 5.25 -18.92 19.51
N VAL A 32 6.10 -19.48 18.64
CA VAL A 32 7.06 -20.53 18.98
C VAL A 32 8.28 -19.92 19.64
N TRP A 33 8.84 -18.89 18.99
CA TRP A 33 9.93 -18.07 19.54
C TRP A 33 9.94 -16.67 18.95
N GLN A 34 10.67 -15.77 19.60
CA GLN A 34 10.84 -14.37 19.21
C GLN A 34 12.30 -13.96 19.40
N ALA A 35 12.85 -13.25 18.41
CA ALA A 35 14.16 -12.61 18.47
C ALA A 35 14.01 -11.11 18.19
N ASP A 36 14.33 -10.27 19.19
CA ASP A 36 14.25 -8.81 19.10
C ASP A 36 15.58 -8.19 18.64
N GLY A 37 15.52 -6.98 18.06
CA GLY A 37 16.70 -6.23 17.64
C GLY A 37 17.13 -6.46 16.20
N ILE A 38 16.42 -7.29 15.44
CA ILE A 38 16.68 -7.53 14.02
C ILE A 38 15.65 -6.76 13.19
N LYS A 39 16.07 -5.65 12.59
CA LYS A 39 15.24 -4.81 11.74
C LYS A 39 15.18 -5.39 10.32
N ALA A 40 14.33 -6.39 10.12
CA ALA A 40 14.21 -7.09 8.84
C ALA A 40 13.43 -6.30 7.78
N LYS A 41 12.51 -5.43 8.19
CA LYS A 41 11.70 -4.50 7.38
C LYS A 41 11.07 -5.15 6.14
N PHE A 42 11.78 -5.21 5.03
CA PHE A 42 11.26 -5.72 3.74
C PHE A 42 11.78 -7.12 3.39
N ALA A 43 12.84 -7.60 4.07
CA ALA A 43 13.48 -8.85 3.74
C ALA A 43 12.69 -10.05 4.28
N SER A 44 12.54 -11.08 3.44
CA SER A 44 12.08 -12.41 3.84
C SER A 44 13.29 -13.27 4.25
N PRO A 45 13.16 -14.16 5.21
CA PRO A 45 14.25 -15.09 5.57
C PRO A 45 14.40 -16.20 4.54
N VAL A 46 15.59 -16.80 4.50
CA VAL A 46 15.84 -18.10 3.87
C VAL A 46 16.31 -19.09 4.93
N ILE A 47 15.88 -20.34 4.81
CA ILE A 47 16.24 -21.42 5.77
C ILE A 47 16.99 -22.50 5.01
N ASN A 48 18.12 -22.95 5.59
CA ASN A 48 18.88 -24.09 5.12
C ASN A 48 19.53 -24.81 6.30
N ASP A 49 19.44 -26.14 6.32
CA ASP A 49 20.06 -27.02 7.32
C ASP A 49 19.79 -26.56 8.78
N GLY A 50 18.53 -26.16 9.05
CA GLY A 50 18.12 -25.73 10.39
C GLY A 50 18.59 -24.33 10.80
N ILE A 51 19.21 -23.57 9.90
CA ILE A 51 19.64 -22.18 10.10
C ILE A 51 18.74 -21.26 9.29
N LEU A 52 18.20 -20.25 9.96
CA LEU A 52 17.46 -19.17 9.35
C LEU A 52 18.38 -17.98 9.11
N TYR A 53 18.50 -17.53 7.86
CA TYR A 53 19.26 -16.35 7.49
C TYR A 53 18.30 -15.19 7.22
N MET A 54 18.49 -14.07 7.93
CA MET A 54 17.68 -12.87 7.83
C MET A 54 18.56 -11.66 7.59
N CYS A 55 18.20 -10.85 6.60
CA CYS A 55 18.86 -9.56 6.39
C CYS A 55 18.25 -8.47 7.27
N GLY A 56 19.09 -7.71 7.94
CA GLY A 56 18.73 -6.47 8.59
C GLY A 56 18.89 -5.28 7.63
N GLU A 57 18.03 -4.27 7.79
CA GLU A 57 18.00 -3.07 6.93
C GLU A 57 19.34 -2.31 6.88
N VAL A 58 20.17 -2.45 7.92
CA VAL A 58 21.49 -1.80 8.02
C VAL A 58 22.61 -2.61 7.32
N GLY A 59 22.26 -3.52 6.41
CA GLY A 59 23.24 -4.31 5.65
C GLY A 59 23.92 -5.40 6.47
N SER A 60 23.22 -6.00 7.43
CA SER A 60 23.67 -7.13 8.24
C SER A 60 22.95 -8.43 7.84
N LEU A 61 23.66 -9.54 7.87
CA LEU A 61 23.11 -10.88 7.77
C LEU A 61 23.15 -11.54 9.14
N HIS A 62 22.00 -11.97 9.63
CA HIS A 62 21.82 -12.67 10.89
C HIS A 62 21.57 -14.14 10.61
N ALA A 63 22.26 -15.03 11.29
CA ALA A 63 21.99 -16.46 11.29
C ALA A 63 21.38 -16.87 12.63
N LEU A 64 20.18 -17.42 12.57
CA LEU A 64 19.45 -17.88 13.74
C LEU A 64 19.24 -19.39 13.66
N GLU A 65 19.31 -20.08 14.79
CA GLU A 65 18.82 -21.46 14.88
C GLU A 65 17.31 -21.46 14.62
N ALA A 66 16.87 -22.14 13.56
CA ALA A 66 15.47 -22.07 13.12
C ALA A 66 14.48 -22.64 14.16
N SER A 67 14.92 -23.54 15.02
CA SER A 67 14.09 -24.18 16.06
C SER A 67 13.85 -23.29 17.29
N SER A 68 14.81 -22.45 17.64
CA SER A 68 14.82 -21.68 18.89
C SER A 68 14.87 -20.16 18.73
N GLY A 69 15.22 -19.66 17.53
CA GLY A 69 15.46 -18.23 17.29
C GLY A 69 16.76 -17.70 17.89
N LYS A 70 17.61 -18.58 18.48
CA LYS A 70 18.90 -18.16 19.02
C LYS A 70 19.83 -17.67 17.91
N GLU A 71 20.37 -16.46 18.05
CA GLU A 71 21.37 -15.94 17.12
C GLU A 71 22.68 -16.74 17.26
N LEU A 72 23.13 -17.32 16.15
CA LEU A 72 24.40 -18.03 16.04
C LEU A 72 25.52 -17.06 15.76
N TRP A 73 25.31 -16.17 14.80
CA TRP A 73 26.24 -15.10 14.43
C TRP A 73 25.54 -14.01 13.65
N LYS A 74 26.23 -12.86 13.56
CA LYS A 74 25.89 -11.69 12.74
C LYS A 74 27.06 -11.31 11.87
N PHE A 75 26.82 -11.03 10.58
CA PHE A 75 27.84 -10.63 9.63
C PHE A 75 27.46 -9.30 8.95
N GLN A 76 28.30 -8.27 9.07
CA GLN A 76 28.08 -6.97 8.43
C GLN A 76 28.64 -7.03 7.00
N TYR A 77 27.77 -7.04 5.99
CA TYR A 77 28.19 -7.04 4.59
C TYR A 77 28.05 -5.67 3.92
N GLY A 78 27.16 -4.80 4.41
CA GLY A 78 26.86 -3.53 3.78
C GLY A 78 26.31 -2.49 4.75
N ARG A 79 25.51 -1.55 4.22
CA ARG A 79 24.94 -0.43 4.99
C ARG A 79 23.43 -0.31 4.92
N ASN A 80 22.82 -0.67 3.77
CA ASN A 80 21.38 -0.52 3.57
C ASN A 80 20.86 -1.62 2.65
N THR A 81 19.89 -2.40 3.11
CA THR A 81 19.31 -3.52 2.37
C THR A 81 17.80 -3.49 2.45
N LYS A 82 17.15 -3.70 1.30
CA LYS A 82 15.69 -3.91 1.18
C LYS A 82 15.36 -5.30 0.63
N GLY A 83 16.21 -5.86 -0.21
CA GLY A 83 16.04 -7.17 -0.82
C GLY A 83 16.20 -8.32 0.19
N SER A 84 15.60 -9.46 -0.13
CA SER A 84 15.76 -10.71 0.63
C SER A 84 17.05 -11.42 0.24
N PRO A 85 17.70 -12.17 1.16
CA PRO A 85 18.79 -13.06 0.81
C PRO A 85 18.27 -14.20 -0.07
N VAL A 86 19.01 -14.58 -1.10
CA VAL A 86 18.71 -15.74 -1.93
C VAL A 86 19.82 -16.76 -1.74
N LEU A 87 19.47 -17.96 -1.29
CA LEU A 87 20.40 -19.06 -1.13
C LEU A 87 20.37 -19.94 -2.38
N ALA A 88 21.54 -20.11 -3.00
CA ALA A 88 21.72 -21.03 -4.11
C ALA A 88 23.16 -21.53 -4.10
N ASP A 89 23.39 -22.81 -4.43
CA ASP A 89 24.72 -23.42 -4.53
C ASP A 89 25.60 -23.16 -3.29
N GLY A 90 25.01 -23.28 -2.07
CA GLY A 90 25.69 -23.05 -0.80
C GLY A 90 26.14 -21.60 -0.55
N LYS A 91 25.63 -20.65 -1.32
CA LYS A 91 25.99 -19.23 -1.26
C LYS A 91 24.72 -18.38 -1.06
N ILE A 92 24.88 -17.24 -0.40
CA ILE A 92 23.85 -16.21 -0.28
C ILE A 92 24.21 -15.07 -1.23
N TYR A 93 23.21 -14.72 -2.06
CA TYR A 93 23.24 -13.60 -3.00
C TYR A 93 22.36 -12.50 -2.44
N ILE A 94 22.91 -11.30 -2.32
CA ILE A 94 22.20 -10.16 -1.74
C ILE A 94 22.71 -8.84 -2.29
N ALA A 95 21.80 -7.88 -2.42
CA ALA A 95 22.13 -6.53 -2.88
C ALA A 95 21.93 -5.49 -1.77
N GLU A 96 22.71 -4.41 -1.86
CA GLU A 96 22.51 -3.17 -1.12
C GLU A 96 21.80 -2.14 -1.97
N VAL A 97 20.97 -1.30 -1.34
CA VAL A 97 20.32 -0.16 -2.00
C VAL A 97 21.38 0.76 -2.66
N ASN A 98 22.52 0.91 -2.03
CA ASN A 98 23.61 1.77 -2.51
C ASN A 98 24.56 1.04 -3.47
N SER A 99 24.03 0.50 -4.55
CA SER A 99 24.72 0.03 -5.76
C SER A 99 25.55 -1.23 -5.64
N LYS A 100 25.61 -1.90 -4.49
CA LYS A 100 26.49 -3.07 -4.32
C LYS A 100 25.72 -4.37 -4.33
N PHE A 101 26.32 -5.36 -4.97
CA PHE A 101 25.86 -6.75 -4.97
C PHE A 101 26.91 -7.64 -4.32
N HIS A 102 26.49 -8.52 -3.42
CA HIS A 102 27.38 -9.39 -2.64
C HIS A 102 27.07 -10.86 -2.89
N ILE A 103 28.14 -11.67 -2.92
CA ILE A 103 28.09 -13.13 -2.83
C ILE A 103 28.77 -13.54 -1.55
N LEU A 104 28.02 -14.17 -0.65
CA LEU A 104 28.44 -14.58 0.67
C LEU A 104 28.43 -16.11 0.77
N GLN A 105 29.33 -16.66 1.54
CA GLN A 105 29.36 -18.09 1.88
C GLN A 105 29.09 -18.24 3.38
N PRO A 106 27.85 -18.64 3.77
CA PRO A 106 27.54 -18.89 5.16
C PRO A 106 28.04 -20.27 5.58
N SER A 107 28.33 -20.41 6.86
CA SER A 107 28.53 -21.68 7.57
C SER A 107 27.79 -21.66 8.90
N LYS A 108 27.87 -22.74 9.69
CA LYS A 108 27.29 -22.76 11.03
C LYS A 108 28.04 -21.82 11.99
N GLU A 109 29.31 -21.61 11.77
CA GLU A 109 30.20 -20.85 12.65
C GLU A 109 30.34 -19.37 12.24
N GLY A 110 29.94 -19.02 11.02
CA GLY A 110 30.10 -17.65 10.52
C GLY A 110 29.83 -17.49 9.04
N CYS A 111 30.23 -16.33 8.50
CA CYS A 111 30.01 -15.98 7.10
C CYS A 111 31.28 -15.37 6.48
N LYS A 112 31.59 -15.74 5.23
CA LYS A 112 32.68 -15.19 4.45
C LYS A 112 32.12 -14.46 3.22
N ARG A 113 32.61 -13.24 2.95
CA ARG A 113 32.35 -12.56 1.67
C ARG A 113 33.24 -13.18 0.59
N LEU A 114 32.62 -13.72 -0.45
CA LEU A 114 33.35 -14.24 -1.62
C LEU A 114 33.58 -13.14 -2.66
N HIS A 115 32.55 -12.28 -2.87
CA HIS A 115 32.62 -11.21 -3.87
C HIS A 115 31.73 -10.05 -3.47
N ALA A 116 32.10 -8.85 -3.93
CA ALA A 116 31.26 -7.66 -3.90
C ALA A 116 31.53 -6.84 -5.18
N GLN A 117 30.47 -6.47 -5.87
CA GLN A 117 30.51 -5.68 -7.09
C GLN A 117 29.72 -4.39 -6.92
N LEU A 118 30.32 -3.26 -7.30
CA LEU A 118 29.64 -1.98 -7.41
C LEU A 118 29.08 -1.85 -8.82
N PHE A 119 27.81 -1.46 -8.93
CA PHE A 119 27.15 -1.14 -10.19
C PHE A 119 26.97 0.37 -10.30
N LYS A 120 27.09 0.90 -11.49
CA LYS A 120 26.92 2.31 -11.80
C LYS A 120 25.91 2.46 -12.91
N GLY A 121 25.22 3.60 -12.92
CA GLY A 121 24.37 4.01 -14.02
C GLY A 121 25.15 4.29 -15.31
N LYS A 122 24.46 4.69 -16.34
CA LYS A 122 25.07 5.05 -17.61
C LYS A 122 25.99 6.26 -17.43
N PRO A 123 27.13 6.28 -18.09
CA PRO A 123 27.99 7.48 -18.12
C PRO A 123 27.22 8.69 -18.62
N GLY A 124 27.46 9.85 -18.01
CA GLY A 124 26.91 11.12 -18.48
C GLY A 124 27.44 11.51 -19.86
N GLU A 125 26.77 12.44 -20.53
CA GLU A 125 27.22 12.98 -21.83
C GLU A 125 28.63 13.67 -21.75
N ASP A 126 29.00 14.07 -20.54
CA ASP A 126 30.29 14.66 -20.20
C ASP A 126 31.43 13.62 -20.06
N GLY A 127 31.15 12.32 -20.24
CA GLY A 127 32.09 11.21 -20.11
C GLY A 127 32.41 10.83 -18.67
N ASN A 128 31.79 11.43 -17.67
CA ASN A 128 31.96 11.05 -16.27
C ASN A 128 31.28 9.69 -16.00
N ALA A 129 31.85 8.95 -15.02
CA ALA A 129 31.24 7.69 -14.58
C ALA A 129 29.82 7.93 -14.13
N GLY A 130 28.88 7.03 -14.49
CA GLY A 130 27.51 7.09 -14.10
C GLY A 130 27.32 7.18 -12.57
N GLU A 131 26.20 7.71 -12.15
CA GLU A 131 25.82 7.83 -10.74
C GLU A 131 25.61 6.46 -10.07
N ASP A 132 25.52 6.45 -8.76
CA ASP A 132 25.16 5.26 -8.00
C ASP A 132 23.72 4.86 -8.33
N VAL A 133 23.50 3.59 -8.66
CA VAL A 133 22.18 3.03 -8.93
C VAL A 133 21.61 2.36 -7.68
N GLU A 134 20.30 2.34 -7.51
CA GLU A 134 19.68 1.59 -6.43
C GLU A 134 19.40 0.13 -6.82
N ILE A 135 19.65 -0.80 -5.89
CA ILE A 135 19.25 -2.21 -6.02
C ILE A 135 18.32 -2.55 -4.86
N ASN A 136 17.02 -2.42 -5.09
CA ASN A 136 15.99 -2.58 -4.06
C ASN A 136 15.41 -3.99 -4.00
N GLY A 137 15.52 -4.76 -5.08
CA GLY A 137 14.93 -6.09 -5.23
C GLY A 137 15.83 -7.23 -4.78
N SER A 138 15.23 -8.40 -4.59
CA SER A 138 15.96 -9.65 -4.41
C SER A 138 16.41 -10.20 -5.75
N PRO A 139 17.62 -10.79 -5.87
CA PRO A 139 18.06 -11.42 -7.10
C PRO A 139 17.32 -12.76 -7.35
N ALA A 140 17.28 -13.18 -8.60
CA ALA A 140 16.91 -14.55 -8.98
C ALA A 140 18.18 -15.30 -9.42
N ILE A 141 18.31 -16.55 -8.95
CA ILE A 141 19.42 -17.45 -9.34
C ILE A 141 18.81 -18.62 -10.07
N ILE A 142 19.08 -18.74 -11.36
CA ILE A 142 18.51 -19.77 -12.20
C ILE A 142 19.49 -20.16 -13.32
N ASN A 143 19.65 -21.47 -13.55
CA ASN A 143 20.47 -22.01 -14.65
C ASN A 143 21.86 -21.38 -14.75
N GLY A 144 22.57 -21.26 -13.59
CA GLY A 144 23.92 -20.68 -13.52
C GLY A 144 23.97 -19.19 -13.80
N LYS A 145 22.84 -18.50 -13.78
CA LYS A 145 22.75 -17.05 -14.00
C LYS A 145 22.21 -16.35 -12.76
N ILE A 146 22.72 -15.16 -12.52
CA ILE A 146 22.26 -14.20 -11.52
C ILE A 146 21.45 -13.14 -12.28
N ILE A 147 20.20 -12.95 -11.93
CA ILE A 147 19.31 -11.96 -12.55
C ILE A 147 18.86 -10.99 -11.47
N PHE A 148 19.06 -9.71 -11.65
CA PHE A 148 18.60 -8.66 -10.75
C PHE A 148 18.41 -7.33 -11.50
N MET A 149 17.63 -6.43 -10.90
CA MET A 149 17.36 -5.10 -11.42
C MET A 149 18.04 -4.04 -10.57
N THR A 150 18.56 -3.02 -11.23
CA THR A 150 18.88 -1.73 -10.63
C THR A 150 17.77 -0.72 -10.91
N SER A 151 17.91 0.52 -10.44
CA SER A 151 17.00 1.61 -10.81
C SER A 151 17.01 1.93 -12.33
N GLU A 152 18.01 1.49 -13.08
CA GLU A 152 18.17 1.81 -14.50
C GLU A 152 18.13 0.57 -15.42
N ASP A 153 18.75 -0.55 -15.01
CA ASP A 153 18.99 -1.68 -15.89
C ASP A 153 18.60 -3.03 -15.26
N LEU A 154 18.28 -4.00 -16.13
CA LEU A 154 18.16 -5.41 -15.79
C LEU A 154 19.45 -6.14 -16.13
N TYR A 155 20.09 -6.74 -15.14
CA TYR A 155 21.32 -7.51 -15.30
C TYR A 155 21.03 -9.01 -15.35
N CYS A 156 21.68 -9.71 -16.29
CA CYS A 156 21.73 -11.17 -16.35
C CYS A 156 23.21 -11.59 -16.46
N ILE A 157 23.80 -12.03 -15.34
CA ILE A 157 25.23 -12.35 -15.24
C ILE A 157 25.38 -13.85 -15.10
N GLY A 158 26.21 -14.47 -15.90
CA GLY A 158 26.50 -15.90 -15.87
C GLY A 158 27.44 -16.34 -16.97
N LYS A 159 27.79 -17.63 -16.97
CA LYS A 159 28.62 -18.21 -18.04
C LYS A 159 27.70 -18.54 -19.24
N PRO A 160 28.07 -18.10 -20.47
CA PRO A 160 27.25 -18.43 -21.66
C PRO A 160 27.08 -19.93 -21.88
N ASP A 161 28.11 -20.72 -21.60
CA ASP A 161 28.18 -22.17 -21.86
C ASP A 161 27.85 -23.00 -20.62
N TRP A 162 27.21 -22.39 -19.59
CA TRP A 162 26.85 -23.12 -18.39
C TRP A 162 25.86 -24.26 -18.73
N LYS A 163 26.20 -25.45 -18.23
CA LYS A 163 25.32 -26.62 -18.28
C LYS A 163 25.08 -27.13 -16.86
N PRO A 164 23.85 -27.59 -16.53
CA PRO A 164 23.60 -28.17 -15.23
C PRO A 164 24.52 -29.38 -14.99
N SER A 165 25.09 -29.47 -13.81
CA SER A 165 25.98 -30.57 -13.40
C SER A 165 25.20 -31.88 -13.14
N ALA A 166 23.89 -31.79 -12.98
CA ALA A 166 22.99 -32.93 -12.83
C ALA A 166 21.68 -32.65 -13.60
N PRO A 167 20.98 -33.67 -14.09
CA PRO A 167 19.65 -33.51 -14.64
C PRO A 167 18.74 -32.87 -13.58
N GLU A 168 17.87 -31.94 -14.01
CA GLU A 168 16.87 -31.33 -13.16
C GLU A 168 16.00 -32.46 -12.57
N VAL A 169 16.15 -32.69 -11.27
CA VAL A 169 15.24 -33.58 -10.55
C VAL A 169 13.92 -32.83 -10.46
N LYS A 170 13.02 -33.09 -11.39
CA LYS A 170 11.63 -32.65 -11.25
C LYS A 170 11.13 -33.24 -9.94
N PRO A 171 10.67 -32.44 -8.99
CA PRO A 171 10.08 -32.99 -7.78
C PRO A 171 8.97 -33.96 -8.21
N GLU A 172 9.05 -35.21 -7.76
CA GLU A 172 7.96 -36.16 -7.94
C GLU A 172 6.69 -35.50 -7.40
N SER A 173 5.74 -35.19 -8.26
CA SER A 173 4.43 -34.76 -7.83
C SER A 173 3.78 -35.95 -7.12
N LYS A 174 3.91 -36.01 -5.80
CA LYS A 174 3.14 -36.96 -5.01
C LYS A 174 1.68 -36.69 -5.32
N ALA A 175 0.96 -37.72 -5.76
CA ALA A 175 -0.47 -37.61 -5.95
C ALA A 175 -1.10 -37.13 -4.64
N VAL A 176 -1.70 -35.94 -4.67
CA VAL A 176 -2.34 -35.36 -3.50
C VAL A 176 -3.67 -36.08 -3.31
N THR A 177 -3.82 -36.79 -2.20
CA THR A 177 -5.13 -37.31 -1.79
C THR A 177 -5.96 -36.15 -1.26
N LEU A 178 -7.01 -35.77 -1.98
CA LEU A 178 -7.91 -34.71 -1.59
C LEU A 178 -8.74 -35.15 -0.36
N GLY A 179 -8.81 -34.25 0.63
CA GLY A 179 -9.68 -34.38 1.79
C GLY A 179 -11.09 -33.85 1.52
N GLU A 180 -11.92 -33.86 2.57
CA GLU A 180 -13.24 -33.21 2.52
C GLU A 180 -13.08 -31.68 2.42
N ALA A 181 -14.13 -31.01 1.86
CA ALA A 181 -14.14 -29.56 1.75
C ALA A 181 -14.12 -28.90 3.14
N ALA A 182 -13.10 -28.12 3.42
CA ALA A 182 -12.91 -27.38 4.67
C ALA A 182 -12.94 -25.86 4.49
N HIS A 183 -12.65 -25.36 3.27
CA HIS A 183 -12.60 -23.93 2.95
C HIS A 183 -13.29 -23.65 1.63
N LEU A 184 -13.89 -22.46 1.53
CA LEU A 184 -14.38 -21.89 0.28
C LEU A 184 -13.53 -20.68 -0.11
N GLN A 185 -13.40 -20.45 -1.41
CA GLN A 185 -12.81 -19.25 -1.99
C GLN A 185 -13.65 -18.78 -3.17
N ILE A 186 -13.89 -17.46 -3.24
CA ILE A 186 -14.44 -16.78 -4.41
C ILE A 186 -13.27 -16.27 -5.25
N VAL A 187 -13.32 -16.45 -6.55
CA VAL A 187 -12.32 -15.95 -7.50
C VAL A 187 -13.00 -14.99 -8.49
N PRO A 188 -12.49 -13.75 -8.62
CA PRO A 188 -11.41 -13.13 -7.86
C PRO A 188 -11.81 -12.81 -6.42
N ALA A 189 -10.82 -12.76 -5.51
CA ALA A 189 -11.03 -12.52 -4.07
C ALA A 189 -11.15 -11.03 -3.73
N ASP A 190 -10.73 -10.15 -4.63
CA ASP A 190 -10.75 -8.69 -4.47
C ASP A 190 -10.70 -8.03 -5.86
N PHE A 191 -11.50 -7.00 -6.09
CA PHE A 191 -11.48 -6.28 -7.37
C PHE A 191 -12.13 -4.90 -7.28
N VAL A 192 -11.86 -4.09 -8.30
CA VAL A 192 -12.40 -2.73 -8.45
C VAL A 192 -13.19 -2.66 -9.75
N LEU A 193 -14.37 -2.05 -9.69
CA LEU A 193 -15.23 -1.81 -10.83
C LEU A 193 -15.64 -0.33 -10.92
N ASN A 194 -16.12 0.06 -12.08
CA ASN A 194 -16.91 1.28 -12.26
C ASN A 194 -18.41 0.96 -12.19
N PRO A 195 -19.29 1.96 -12.00
CA PRO A 195 -20.72 1.79 -12.23
C PRO A 195 -21.00 1.16 -13.60
N GLU A 196 -22.04 0.33 -13.69
CA GLU A 196 -22.45 -0.44 -14.88
C GLU A 196 -21.46 -1.53 -15.34
N ALA A 197 -20.29 -1.66 -14.71
CA ALA A 197 -19.36 -2.74 -15.03
C ALA A 197 -19.82 -4.10 -14.46
N LYS A 198 -19.32 -5.17 -15.10
CA LYS A 198 -19.63 -6.55 -14.76
C LYS A 198 -18.37 -7.31 -14.37
N GLN A 199 -18.51 -8.23 -13.41
CA GLN A 199 -17.45 -9.14 -12.99
C GLN A 199 -17.99 -10.55 -12.83
N SER A 200 -17.39 -11.50 -13.53
CA SER A 200 -17.64 -12.92 -13.31
C SER A 200 -16.97 -13.40 -12.03
N LEU A 201 -17.68 -14.16 -11.24
CA LEU A 201 -17.23 -14.75 -9.97
C LEU A 201 -17.43 -16.25 -10.03
N ALA A 202 -16.49 -17.03 -9.48
CA ALA A 202 -16.60 -18.47 -9.35
C ALA A 202 -16.23 -18.91 -7.91
N ALA A 203 -16.92 -19.94 -7.41
CA ALA A 203 -16.67 -20.51 -6.09
C ALA A 203 -15.89 -21.83 -6.21
N PHE A 204 -14.86 -21.97 -5.39
CA PHE A 204 -14.02 -23.16 -5.30
C PHE A 204 -13.94 -23.69 -3.88
N ALA A 205 -13.96 -25.01 -3.74
CA ALA A 205 -13.72 -25.69 -2.49
C ALA A 205 -12.26 -26.14 -2.38
N TYR A 206 -11.75 -26.12 -1.16
CA TYR A 206 -10.41 -26.60 -0.79
C TYR A 206 -10.51 -27.48 0.45
N ASP A 207 -9.63 -28.48 0.55
CA ASP A 207 -9.52 -29.31 1.75
C ASP A 207 -8.80 -28.57 2.91
N ALA A 208 -8.68 -29.25 4.05
CA ALA A 208 -8.03 -28.71 5.25
C ALA A 208 -6.54 -28.38 5.04
N ASN A 209 -5.89 -28.98 4.04
CA ASN A 209 -4.49 -28.75 3.68
C ASN A 209 -4.32 -27.66 2.62
N GLY A 210 -5.42 -27.04 2.14
CA GLY A 210 -5.40 -26.03 1.10
C GLY A 210 -5.32 -26.59 -0.32
N ASN A 211 -5.50 -27.91 -0.53
CA ASN A 211 -5.55 -28.50 -1.85
C ASN A 211 -6.89 -28.19 -2.51
N LYS A 212 -6.84 -27.74 -3.75
CA LYS A 212 -8.03 -27.39 -4.53
C LYS A 212 -8.83 -28.65 -4.90
N ILE A 213 -10.07 -28.75 -4.41
CA ILE A 213 -10.99 -29.83 -4.74
C ILE A 213 -11.67 -29.55 -6.09
N GLY A 214 -12.18 -28.34 -6.31
CA GLY A 214 -12.83 -27.94 -7.55
C GLY A 214 -13.93 -26.90 -7.37
N PRO A 215 -14.68 -26.59 -8.44
CA PRO A 215 -15.85 -25.74 -8.37
C PRO A 215 -16.91 -26.34 -7.45
N VAL A 216 -17.66 -25.51 -6.74
CA VAL A 216 -18.70 -25.93 -5.81
C VAL A 216 -19.95 -25.05 -5.94
N GLU A 217 -21.12 -25.67 -5.91
CA GLU A 217 -22.39 -24.94 -5.90
C GLU A 217 -22.58 -24.21 -4.56
N VAL A 218 -22.89 -22.91 -4.62
CA VAL A 218 -23.06 -22.03 -3.48
C VAL A 218 -24.31 -21.18 -3.62
N GLU A 219 -24.82 -20.66 -2.49
CA GLU A 219 -25.77 -19.57 -2.46
C GLU A 219 -25.00 -18.24 -2.46
N TRP A 220 -25.31 -17.37 -3.43
CA TRP A 220 -24.70 -16.07 -3.62
C TRP A 220 -25.55 -14.95 -3.01
N SER A 221 -24.93 -13.96 -2.37
CA SER A 221 -25.62 -12.77 -1.88
C SER A 221 -24.73 -11.55 -1.84
N LEU A 222 -25.35 -10.35 -1.80
CA LEU A 222 -24.66 -9.07 -1.66
C LEU A 222 -24.65 -8.62 -0.20
N ALA A 223 -23.53 -8.06 0.25
CA ALA A 223 -23.37 -7.54 1.61
C ALA A 223 -22.66 -6.18 1.60
N GLY A 224 -22.86 -5.42 2.67
CA GLY A 224 -22.14 -4.18 2.93
C GLY A 224 -20.72 -4.44 3.44
N VAL A 225 -20.03 -3.37 3.81
CA VAL A 225 -18.66 -3.41 4.36
C VAL A 225 -18.65 -4.21 5.66
N ARG A 226 -17.62 -5.04 5.85
CA ARG A 226 -17.35 -5.64 7.16
C ARG A 226 -16.77 -4.58 8.10
N PRO A 227 -17.21 -4.50 9.37
CA PRO A 227 -16.49 -3.72 10.36
C PRO A 227 -15.02 -4.17 10.43
N PRO A 228 -14.06 -3.26 10.69
CA PRO A 228 -12.66 -3.64 10.84
C PRO A 228 -12.49 -4.70 11.93
N GLU A 229 -11.80 -5.79 11.61
CA GLU A 229 -11.42 -6.80 12.59
C GLU A 229 -10.31 -6.25 13.51
N GLY A 230 -10.36 -6.62 14.79
CA GLY A 230 -9.34 -6.24 15.78
C GLY A 230 -9.56 -4.89 16.45
N LEU A 231 -10.61 -4.16 16.14
CA LEU A 231 -11.03 -3.06 17.01
C LEU A 231 -11.62 -3.63 18.31
N PRO A 232 -11.28 -3.04 19.48
CA PRO A 232 -11.97 -3.41 20.70
C PRO A 232 -13.48 -3.28 20.48
N PRO A 233 -14.31 -4.16 21.06
CA PRO A 233 -15.74 -4.03 20.96
C PRO A 233 -16.14 -2.62 21.37
N ALA A 234 -17.02 -2.00 20.58
CA ALA A 234 -17.55 -0.70 20.91
C ALA A 234 -18.08 -0.74 22.35
N PRO A 235 -17.83 0.29 23.17
CA PRO A 235 -18.38 0.33 24.51
C PRO A 235 -19.91 0.12 24.43
N PRO A 236 -20.51 -0.54 25.42
CA PRO A 236 -21.95 -0.78 25.44
C PRO A 236 -22.69 0.53 25.16
N ALA A 237 -23.59 0.52 24.19
CA ALA A 237 -24.41 1.70 23.90
C ALA A 237 -25.17 2.10 25.17
N ALA A 238 -25.24 3.39 25.45
CA ALA A 238 -26.04 3.90 26.58
C ALA A 238 -27.49 3.39 26.45
N PRO A 239 -28.17 3.08 27.56
CA PRO A 239 -29.55 2.62 27.53
C PRO A 239 -30.42 3.56 26.67
N GLY A 240 -31.15 3.01 25.70
CA GLY A 240 -31.99 3.79 24.77
C GLY A 240 -31.28 4.24 23.46
N THR A 241 -30.00 3.96 23.26
CA THR A 241 -29.32 4.23 21.99
C THR A 241 -29.72 3.15 20.97
N PRO A 242 -30.26 3.50 19.78
CA PRO A 242 -30.54 2.51 18.74
C PRO A 242 -29.25 1.75 18.34
N ALA A 243 -29.37 0.46 18.11
CA ALA A 243 -28.28 -0.34 17.58
C ALA A 243 -27.76 0.30 16.28
N PRO A 244 -26.44 0.32 16.06
CA PRO A 244 -25.87 0.89 14.83
C PRO A 244 -26.45 0.15 13.62
N THR A 245 -27.02 0.89 12.69
CA THR A 245 -27.57 0.34 11.44
C THR A 245 -26.43 -0.34 10.67
N PRO A 246 -26.59 -1.60 10.25
CA PRO A 246 -25.59 -2.27 9.45
C PRO A 246 -25.31 -1.47 8.15
N PRO A 247 -24.09 -1.51 7.62
CA PRO A 247 -23.78 -0.87 6.34
C PRO A 247 -24.71 -1.42 5.25
N PRO A 248 -25.23 -0.57 4.36
CA PRO A 248 -26.09 -1.02 3.26
C PRO A 248 -25.33 -2.03 2.39
N PRO A 249 -26.03 -3.02 1.81
CA PRO A 249 -25.42 -3.95 0.87
C PRO A 249 -24.90 -3.21 -0.36
N LEU A 250 -23.98 -3.88 -1.09
CA LEU A 250 -23.50 -3.40 -2.38
C LEU A 250 -24.67 -3.17 -3.34
N ASN A 251 -24.74 -1.98 -3.95
CA ASN A 251 -25.76 -1.65 -4.93
C ASN A 251 -25.42 -2.26 -6.29
N GLY A 252 -25.92 -3.44 -6.54
CA GLY A 252 -25.69 -4.23 -7.74
C GLY A 252 -26.69 -5.37 -7.87
N LYS A 253 -26.49 -6.19 -8.87
CA LYS A 253 -27.29 -7.40 -9.14
C LYS A 253 -26.36 -8.59 -9.40
N LEU A 254 -26.80 -9.76 -8.99
CA LEU A 254 -26.19 -11.04 -9.36
C LEU A 254 -27.02 -11.69 -10.47
N SER A 255 -26.36 -12.30 -11.45
CA SER A 255 -27.06 -13.00 -12.55
C SER A 255 -27.86 -14.19 -12.05
N ASN A 256 -27.41 -14.82 -10.99
CA ASN A 256 -28.06 -15.95 -10.31
C ASN A 256 -27.66 -15.95 -8.83
N GLU A 257 -28.60 -16.38 -8.00
CA GLU A 257 -28.41 -16.47 -6.53
C GLU A 257 -27.91 -17.85 -6.11
N LYS A 258 -27.79 -18.82 -7.04
CA LYS A 258 -27.28 -20.16 -6.78
C LYS A 258 -26.53 -20.70 -7.98
N GLY A 259 -25.41 -21.39 -7.75
CA GLY A 259 -24.57 -21.99 -8.78
C GLY A 259 -23.09 -22.00 -8.41
N ILE A 260 -22.27 -22.58 -9.30
CA ILE A 260 -20.81 -22.60 -9.16
C ILE A 260 -20.17 -21.23 -9.52
N ASP A 261 -20.91 -20.40 -10.24
CA ASP A 261 -20.50 -19.07 -10.69
C ASP A 261 -21.68 -18.10 -10.67
N THR A 262 -21.40 -16.82 -10.78
CA THR A 262 -22.38 -15.74 -10.97
C THR A 262 -21.69 -14.53 -11.62
N VAL A 263 -22.47 -13.60 -12.16
CA VAL A 263 -21.96 -12.31 -12.66
C VAL A 263 -22.52 -11.19 -11.81
N LEU A 264 -21.64 -10.44 -11.19
CA LEU A 264 -22.00 -9.20 -10.51
C LEU A 264 -22.08 -8.08 -11.54
N GLU A 265 -23.18 -7.34 -11.57
CA GLU A 265 -23.36 -6.10 -12.32
C GLU A 265 -23.62 -4.94 -11.34
N ILE A 266 -22.80 -3.88 -11.44
CA ILE A 266 -22.93 -2.71 -10.56
C ILE A 266 -24.02 -1.79 -11.10
N SER A 267 -24.92 -1.34 -10.22
CA SER A 267 -25.97 -0.39 -10.61
C SER A 267 -25.42 0.96 -11.00
N LYS A 268 -26.07 1.60 -11.96
CA LYS A 268 -25.80 3.00 -12.36
C LYS A 268 -26.25 4.00 -11.28
N SER A 269 -27.27 3.62 -10.50
CA SER A 269 -27.88 4.49 -9.48
C SER A 269 -26.89 4.83 -8.35
N PRO A 270 -27.03 6.02 -7.71
CA PRO A 270 -26.23 6.35 -6.53
C PRO A 270 -26.29 5.30 -5.43
N PRO A 271 -25.18 5.12 -4.70
CA PRO A 271 -23.96 5.94 -4.70
C PRO A 271 -22.99 5.57 -5.84
N PRO A 272 -22.37 6.58 -6.50
CA PRO A 272 -21.46 6.35 -7.63
C PRO A 272 -20.13 5.70 -7.20
N ALA A 273 -19.82 5.73 -5.91
CA ALA A 273 -18.65 5.11 -5.31
C ALA A 273 -19.06 4.39 -4.03
N GLN A 274 -18.66 3.15 -3.87
CA GLN A 274 -19.07 2.33 -2.74
C GLN A 274 -18.07 1.20 -2.46
N PHE A 275 -18.16 0.65 -1.25
CA PHE A 275 -17.57 -0.63 -0.89
C PHE A 275 -18.67 -1.63 -0.56
N GLY A 276 -18.42 -2.89 -0.85
CA GLY A 276 -19.28 -3.98 -0.46
C GLY A 276 -18.59 -5.32 -0.63
N ARG A 277 -19.38 -6.38 -0.53
CA ARG A 277 -18.91 -7.75 -0.65
C ARG A 277 -19.92 -8.58 -1.41
N VAL A 278 -19.42 -9.62 -2.09
CA VAL A 278 -20.25 -10.75 -2.52
C VAL A 278 -19.91 -11.92 -1.61
N LEU A 279 -20.93 -12.58 -1.09
CA LEU A 279 -20.82 -13.72 -0.21
C LEU A 279 -21.20 -14.99 -0.95
N ALA A 280 -20.51 -16.09 -0.65
CA ALA A 280 -20.83 -17.43 -1.09
C ALA A 280 -21.01 -18.35 0.13
N LYS A 281 -22.04 -19.21 0.12
CA LYS A 281 -22.33 -20.17 1.18
C LYS A 281 -22.62 -21.55 0.61
N ALA A 282 -21.95 -22.57 1.14
CA ALA A 282 -22.20 -23.98 0.89
C ALA A 282 -22.29 -24.74 2.22
N GLY A 283 -23.50 -25.06 2.66
CA GLY A 283 -23.72 -25.68 3.99
C GLY A 283 -23.17 -24.80 5.12
N LYS A 284 -22.12 -25.27 5.81
CA LYS A 284 -21.46 -24.54 6.89
C LYS A 284 -20.31 -23.67 6.40
N LEU A 285 -19.84 -23.86 5.16
CA LEU A 285 -18.70 -23.12 4.61
C LEU A 285 -19.18 -21.79 4.03
N THR A 286 -18.39 -20.76 4.25
CA THR A 286 -18.66 -19.41 3.72
C THR A 286 -17.38 -18.81 3.15
N ALA A 287 -17.52 -17.98 2.10
CA ALA A 287 -16.47 -17.17 1.56
C ALA A 287 -16.99 -15.77 1.20
N GLU A 288 -16.10 -14.83 1.06
CA GLU A 288 -16.43 -13.49 0.60
C GLU A 288 -15.37 -12.95 -0.37
N THR A 289 -15.81 -12.11 -1.29
CA THR A 289 -14.94 -11.28 -2.11
C THR A 289 -15.23 -9.81 -1.86
N ARG A 290 -14.19 -8.99 -1.78
CA ARG A 290 -14.32 -7.54 -1.56
C ARG A 290 -14.51 -6.84 -2.90
N VAL A 291 -15.44 -5.90 -2.92
CA VAL A 291 -15.77 -5.11 -4.10
C VAL A 291 -15.61 -3.63 -3.78
N ARG A 292 -14.80 -2.94 -4.57
CA ARG A 292 -14.76 -1.50 -4.61
C ARG A 292 -15.40 -1.01 -5.90
N VAL A 293 -16.31 -0.06 -5.80
CA VAL A 293 -16.80 0.69 -6.96
C VAL A 293 -16.17 2.07 -6.94
N SER A 294 -15.37 2.34 -7.95
CA SER A 294 -14.72 3.63 -8.17
C SER A 294 -15.60 4.51 -9.06
N PRO A 295 -15.72 5.80 -8.77
CA PRO A 295 -16.55 6.68 -9.57
C PRO A 295 -15.96 6.92 -10.97
N ILE A 296 -16.82 7.16 -11.93
CA ILE A 296 -16.46 7.74 -13.24
C ILE A 296 -16.53 9.27 -13.17
N LEU A 297 -15.79 9.93 -14.05
CA LEU A 297 -15.77 11.40 -14.11
C LEU A 297 -16.94 11.96 -14.97
N PRO A 298 -17.48 13.14 -14.62
CA PRO A 298 -17.11 13.99 -13.48
C PRO A 298 -17.63 13.44 -12.15
N TYR A 299 -16.83 13.59 -11.09
CA TYR A 299 -17.18 13.13 -9.75
C TYR A 299 -17.10 14.26 -8.73
N ALA A 300 -18.18 14.47 -7.98
CA ALA A 300 -18.26 15.41 -6.87
C ALA A 300 -19.18 14.82 -5.80
N PRO A 301 -18.65 14.24 -4.73
CA PRO A 301 -19.46 13.62 -3.68
C PRO A 301 -20.26 14.67 -2.91
N ASN A 302 -21.53 14.38 -2.65
CA ASN A 302 -22.31 15.18 -1.71
C ASN A 302 -22.06 14.71 -0.29
N PHE A 303 -21.25 15.42 0.46
CA PHE A 303 -20.89 15.10 1.85
C PHE A 303 -22.12 15.17 2.79
N ALA A 304 -23.16 15.95 2.48
CA ALA A 304 -24.37 16.01 3.29
C ALA A 304 -25.07 14.66 3.43
N ASN A 305 -24.92 13.78 2.45
CA ASN A 305 -25.54 12.45 2.43
C ASN A 305 -24.72 11.39 3.17
N ILE A 306 -23.51 11.71 3.67
CA ILE A 306 -22.63 10.75 4.35
C ILE A 306 -22.85 10.89 5.87
N PRO A 307 -23.15 9.80 6.60
CA PRO A 307 -23.29 9.86 8.04
C PRO A 307 -21.99 10.30 8.76
N GLU A 308 -22.11 10.93 9.91
CA GLU A 308 -20.97 11.27 10.77
C GLU A 308 -20.17 10.01 11.16
N LYS A 309 -18.87 10.21 11.42
CA LYS A 309 -17.90 9.14 11.73
C LYS A 309 -17.76 8.08 10.65
N ARG A 310 -18.30 8.32 9.46
CA ARG A 310 -18.11 7.49 8.27
C ARG A 310 -17.16 8.19 7.29
N THR A 311 -16.65 7.41 6.33
CA THR A 311 -15.83 7.91 5.22
C THR A 311 -16.64 7.90 3.93
N PRO A 312 -16.29 8.71 2.92
CA PRO A 312 -16.89 8.58 1.60
C PRO A 312 -16.72 7.18 1.04
N GLY A 313 -17.79 6.61 0.49
CA GLY A 313 -17.76 5.27 -0.10
C GLY A 313 -16.76 5.18 -1.25
N GLY A 314 -16.12 4.03 -1.41
CA GLY A 314 -15.15 3.79 -2.50
C GLY A 314 -13.79 4.47 -2.36
N TRP A 315 -13.57 5.36 -1.38
CA TRP A 315 -12.26 6.00 -1.16
C TRP A 315 -11.30 5.05 -0.45
N ILE A 316 -10.14 4.80 -1.04
CA ILE A 316 -9.11 3.91 -0.48
C ILE A 316 -8.26 4.66 0.55
N ASN A 317 -7.78 3.94 1.57
CA ASN A 317 -6.92 4.43 2.65
C ASN A 317 -7.54 5.55 3.49
N CYS A 318 -8.86 5.66 3.47
CA CYS A 318 -9.61 6.71 4.17
C CYS A 318 -10.06 6.27 5.57
N GLN A 319 -10.48 5.00 5.71
CA GLN A 319 -11.00 4.45 6.97
C GLN A 319 -9.96 4.48 8.10
N GLY A 320 -10.39 4.93 9.29
CA GLY A 320 -9.50 5.07 10.45
C GLY A 320 -8.51 6.23 10.38
N LYS A 321 -8.54 7.02 9.30
CA LYS A 321 -7.64 8.16 9.06
C LYS A 321 -8.38 9.46 8.76
N PHE A 322 -9.60 9.35 8.25
CA PHE A 322 -10.51 10.46 7.97
C PHE A 322 -11.91 10.09 8.43
N GLU A 323 -12.73 11.08 8.74
CA GLU A 323 -14.14 10.89 9.10
C GLU A 323 -14.99 12.12 8.76
N MET A 324 -16.27 11.90 8.51
CA MET A 324 -17.23 12.99 8.38
C MET A 324 -17.54 13.59 9.75
N VAL A 325 -17.52 14.91 9.82
CA VAL A 325 -17.90 15.70 10.99
C VAL A 325 -18.88 16.80 10.60
N THR A 326 -19.64 17.33 11.55
CA THR A 326 -20.48 18.51 11.35
C THR A 326 -19.79 19.72 11.97
N VAL A 327 -19.51 20.74 11.18
CA VAL A 327 -18.95 22.03 11.61
C VAL A 327 -19.88 23.12 11.09
N ASP A 328 -20.38 23.99 11.97
CA ASP A 328 -21.32 25.08 11.66
C ASP A 328 -22.53 24.60 10.84
N GLY A 329 -23.09 23.45 11.18
CA GLY A 329 -24.23 22.84 10.50
C GLY A 329 -23.94 22.20 9.12
N LYS A 330 -22.69 22.24 8.64
CA LYS A 330 -22.27 21.64 7.38
C LYS A 330 -21.42 20.39 7.63
N LYS A 331 -21.70 19.31 6.89
CA LYS A 331 -20.87 18.11 6.91
C LYS A 331 -19.63 18.31 6.05
N ILE A 332 -18.48 18.07 6.64
CA ILE A 332 -17.15 18.15 6.02
C ILE A 332 -16.32 16.94 6.39
N LEU A 333 -15.34 16.59 5.57
CA LEU A 333 -14.41 15.51 5.87
C LEU A 333 -13.25 16.06 6.72
N LYS A 334 -12.91 15.35 7.80
CA LYS A 334 -11.84 15.71 8.72
C LYS A 334 -10.76 14.65 8.73
N LYS A 335 -9.50 15.05 8.72
CA LYS A 335 -8.35 14.20 9.01
C LYS A 335 -8.26 13.94 10.50
N LEU A 336 -8.17 12.66 10.90
CA LEU A 336 -7.98 12.30 12.31
C LEU A 336 -6.59 12.72 12.79
N ALA A 337 -6.53 13.30 13.99
CA ALA A 337 -5.34 13.90 14.59
C ALA A 337 -5.03 13.34 15.99
N VAL A 338 -5.46 12.11 16.29
CA VAL A 338 -5.34 11.50 17.63
C VAL A 338 -4.35 10.34 17.71
N ASN A 339 -3.88 9.84 16.57
CA ASN A 339 -2.95 8.72 16.52
C ASN A 339 -1.62 9.17 15.91
N PRO A 340 -0.50 9.14 16.67
CA PRO A 340 0.81 9.61 16.22
C PRO A 340 1.51 8.65 15.24
N SER A 341 0.98 7.43 15.04
CA SER A 341 1.56 6.50 14.07
C SER A 341 1.74 7.17 12.71
N PRO A 342 2.92 7.11 12.08
CA PRO A 342 3.18 7.73 10.78
C PRO A 342 2.18 7.32 9.69
N LEU A 343 1.70 6.07 9.74
CA LEU A 343 0.71 5.55 8.79
C LEU A 343 -0.69 6.14 8.97
N VAL A 344 -0.98 6.69 10.15
CA VAL A 344 -2.26 7.33 10.47
C VAL A 344 -2.13 8.84 10.40
N ALA A 345 -1.12 9.42 11.05
CA ALA A 345 -0.89 10.86 11.10
C ALA A 345 -0.69 11.45 9.68
N ARG A 346 0.04 10.76 8.82
CA ARG A 346 0.24 11.10 7.40
C ARG A 346 -0.51 10.11 6.52
N ALA A 347 -1.44 10.61 5.72
CA ALA A 347 -2.22 9.74 4.82
C ALA A 347 -2.65 10.44 3.54
N ASN A 348 -2.68 9.68 2.45
CA ASN A 348 -3.46 9.99 1.25
C ASN A 348 -4.78 9.22 1.33
N ALA A 349 -5.87 9.81 0.87
CA ALA A 349 -7.10 9.10 0.54
C ALA A 349 -7.30 9.15 -0.98
N PHE A 350 -7.36 8.00 -1.63
CA PHE A 350 -7.47 7.88 -3.08
C PHE A 350 -8.93 7.68 -3.50
N ILE A 351 -9.34 8.40 -4.53
CA ILE A 351 -10.74 8.57 -4.94
C ILE A 351 -11.08 7.71 -6.16
N THR A 352 -10.27 7.79 -7.21
CA THR A 352 -10.56 7.21 -8.53
C THR A 352 -9.75 5.94 -8.81
N MET A 353 -9.91 5.36 -9.99
CA MET A 353 -9.09 4.26 -10.49
C MET A 353 -7.63 4.69 -10.67
N PRO A 354 -6.67 3.76 -10.53
CA PRO A 354 -5.25 4.08 -10.66
C PRO A 354 -4.76 4.26 -12.10
N ASP A 355 -5.55 3.86 -13.08
CA ASP A 355 -5.29 4.00 -14.52
C ASP A 355 -5.90 5.28 -15.13
N LEU A 356 -6.39 6.18 -14.27
CA LEU A 356 -6.97 7.45 -14.72
C LEU A 356 -5.89 8.42 -15.20
N THR A 357 -6.18 9.14 -16.27
CA THR A 357 -5.30 10.15 -16.87
C THR A 357 -6.09 11.37 -17.31
N GLU A 358 -5.41 12.48 -17.61
CA GLU A 358 -5.98 13.73 -18.19
C GLU A 358 -7.19 14.27 -17.39
N TYR A 359 -6.98 14.51 -16.13
CA TYR A 359 -8.01 15.03 -15.23
C TYR A 359 -7.49 16.15 -14.31
N THR A 360 -8.42 16.83 -13.71
CA THR A 360 -8.19 17.88 -12.71
C THR A 360 -8.90 17.50 -11.42
N ILE A 361 -8.16 17.50 -10.30
CA ILE A 361 -8.76 17.46 -8.96
C ILE A 361 -8.80 18.87 -8.36
N GLN A 362 -9.92 19.18 -7.69
CA GLN A 362 -10.07 20.40 -6.90
C GLN A 362 -10.68 20.04 -5.53
N ALA A 363 -10.19 20.70 -4.47
CA ALA A 363 -10.74 20.56 -3.13
C ALA A 363 -10.51 21.85 -2.33
N ASP A 364 -11.44 22.15 -1.43
CA ASP A 364 -11.25 23.18 -0.42
C ASP A 364 -10.67 22.52 0.85
N MET A 365 -9.65 23.15 1.42
CA MET A 365 -8.97 22.64 2.62
C MET A 365 -8.68 23.75 3.61
N MET A 366 -8.76 23.40 4.90
CA MET A 366 -8.42 24.29 6.00
C MET A 366 -7.62 23.51 7.04
N GLY A 367 -6.49 24.04 7.48
CA GLY A 367 -5.66 23.49 8.54
C GLY A 367 -5.73 24.34 9.80
N THR A 368 -5.72 23.72 10.98
CA THR A 368 -5.64 24.42 12.25
C THR A 368 -4.19 24.53 12.74
N LYS A 369 -3.94 25.39 13.73
CA LYS A 369 -2.67 25.46 14.44
C LYS A 369 -2.81 24.86 15.85
N VAL A 370 -1.86 24.02 16.23
CA VAL A 370 -1.76 23.47 17.60
C VAL A 370 -0.35 23.74 18.10
N ARG A 371 -0.23 24.51 19.18
CA ARG A 371 1.07 25.05 19.63
C ARG A 371 1.75 25.82 18.50
N ASP A 372 2.94 25.44 18.07
CA ASP A 372 3.63 26.01 16.92
C ASP A 372 3.57 25.13 15.66
N ASP A 373 2.87 24.02 15.75
CA ASP A 373 2.71 23.10 14.63
C ASP A 373 1.56 23.51 13.71
N LEU A 374 1.80 23.42 12.41
CA LEU A 374 0.84 23.51 11.33
C LEU A 374 0.83 22.21 10.56
N PRO A 375 -0.31 21.77 10.00
CA PRO A 375 -0.39 20.55 9.23
C PRO A 375 0.19 20.71 7.82
N ASP A 376 0.49 19.59 7.15
CA ASP A 376 0.59 19.59 5.69
C ASP A 376 -0.74 19.13 5.09
N MET A 377 -1.20 19.78 4.00
CA MET A 377 -2.46 19.46 3.34
C MET A 377 -2.38 19.70 1.84
N GLY A 378 -3.03 18.87 1.05
CA GLY A 378 -2.96 18.99 -0.40
C GLY A 378 -3.78 17.99 -1.18
N VAL A 379 -3.63 18.04 -2.50
CA VAL A 379 -4.26 17.14 -3.47
C VAL A 379 -3.22 16.30 -4.20
N VAL A 380 -3.65 15.14 -4.70
CA VAL A 380 -2.82 14.20 -5.46
C VAL A 380 -3.47 13.96 -6.82
N ALA A 381 -2.69 14.02 -7.88
CA ALA A 381 -3.07 13.61 -9.24
C ALA A 381 -1.90 12.90 -9.91
N ASN A 382 -2.14 11.77 -10.59
CA ASN A 382 -1.13 11.01 -11.34
C ASN A 382 0.18 10.80 -10.56
N ARG A 383 0.10 10.50 -9.26
CA ARG A 383 1.25 10.35 -8.34
C ARG A 383 2.08 11.63 -8.13
N TYR A 384 1.53 12.80 -8.48
CA TYR A 384 2.08 14.09 -8.08
C TYR A 384 1.26 14.63 -6.92
N SER A 385 1.94 15.17 -5.91
CA SER A 385 1.31 15.83 -4.77
C SER A 385 1.53 17.33 -4.85
N PHE A 386 0.46 18.10 -4.71
CA PHE A 386 0.47 19.56 -4.64
C PHE A 386 -0.06 19.97 -3.27
N MET A 387 0.83 20.49 -2.41
CA MET A 387 0.53 20.62 -1.00
C MET A 387 1.09 21.88 -0.36
N LEU A 388 0.39 22.40 0.63
CA LEU A 388 0.93 23.31 1.63
C LEU A 388 1.66 22.52 2.71
N THR A 389 2.84 22.98 3.09
CA THR A 389 3.63 22.40 4.18
C THR A 389 3.58 23.30 5.40
N GLY A 390 3.32 22.73 6.56
CA GLY A 390 3.17 23.48 7.81
C GLY A 390 4.50 24.01 8.35
N LYS A 391 5.52 23.14 8.41
CA LYS A 391 6.82 23.47 9.00
C LYS A 391 7.55 24.61 8.29
N THR A 392 7.51 24.66 6.98
CA THR A 392 8.23 25.65 6.16
C THR A 392 7.35 26.75 5.59
N LYS A 393 6.03 26.68 5.81
CA LYS A 393 5.03 27.57 5.22
C LYS A 393 5.28 27.75 3.71
N SER A 394 5.36 26.64 3.00
CA SER A 394 5.65 26.62 1.57
C SER A 394 4.58 25.86 0.81
N LEU A 395 4.51 26.13 -0.50
CA LEU A 395 3.74 25.37 -1.47
C LEU A 395 4.68 24.47 -2.26
N ARG A 396 4.38 23.20 -2.31
CA ARG A 396 5.25 22.20 -2.93
C ARG A 396 4.50 21.38 -3.97
N LEU A 397 5.13 21.17 -5.12
CA LEU A 397 4.74 20.19 -6.14
C LEU A 397 5.83 19.13 -6.23
N ILE A 398 5.49 17.89 -5.91
CA ILE A 398 6.46 16.79 -5.83
C ILE A 398 5.91 15.53 -6.53
N SER A 399 6.76 14.81 -7.25
CA SER A 399 6.44 13.48 -7.76
C SER A 399 6.52 12.43 -6.65
N TRP A 400 5.70 11.39 -6.77
CA TRP A 400 5.81 10.21 -5.90
C TRP A 400 6.95 9.33 -6.39
N ASP A 401 8.05 9.35 -5.66
CA ASP A 401 9.22 8.53 -5.93
C ASP A 401 10.08 8.42 -4.66
N ALA A 402 10.91 7.38 -4.55
CA ALA A 402 11.88 7.24 -3.48
C ALA A 402 12.90 8.41 -3.50
N LEU A 403 13.26 8.87 -4.71
CA LEU A 403 13.93 10.13 -4.98
C LEU A 403 13.02 10.95 -5.90
N PRO A 404 12.39 12.03 -5.40
CA PRO A 404 11.47 12.81 -6.21
C PRO A 404 12.16 13.40 -7.44
N ARG A 405 11.75 12.97 -8.64
CA ARG A 405 12.21 13.55 -9.91
C ARG A 405 11.75 15.00 -10.08
N VAL A 406 10.59 15.30 -9.55
CA VAL A 406 10.00 16.64 -9.52
C VAL A 406 9.90 17.08 -8.07
N ASP A 407 10.53 18.18 -7.73
CA ASP A 407 10.43 18.84 -6.43
C ASP A 407 10.53 20.35 -6.63
N LYS A 408 9.37 20.99 -6.79
CA LYS A 408 9.25 22.44 -6.93
C LYS A 408 8.62 23.00 -5.67
N THR A 409 9.37 23.84 -4.97
CA THR A 409 8.94 24.45 -3.71
C THR A 409 9.07 25.96 -3.82
N ILE A 410 8.00 26.69 -3.43
CA ILE A 410 8.00 28.15 -3.30
C ILE A 410 7.53 28.55 -1.92
N SER A 411 7.97 29.71 -1.44
CA SER A 411 7.43 30.31 -0.24
C SER A 411 5.96 30.64 -0.44
N TYR A 412 5.13 30.23 0.51
CA TYR A 412 3.70 30.53 0.51
C TYR A 412 3.24 30.72 1.96
N PRO A 413 3.18 31.94 2.47
CA PRO A 413 2.89 32.24 3.89
C PRO A 413 1.39 32.09 4.20
N TRP A 414 0.90 30.84 4.12
CA TRP A 414 -0.50 30.53 4.41
C TRP A 414 -0.83 30.63 5.90
N GLU A 415 -2.09 30.89 6.20
CA GLU A 415 -2.57 31.09 7.57
C GLU A 415 -3.50 29.95 8.01
N PRO A 416 -3.41 29.53 9.28
CA PRO A 416 -4.32 28.55 9.87
C PRO A 416 -5.75 29.12 9.93
N ASN A 417 -6.73 28.21 9.96
CA ASN A 417 -8.16 28.53 9.99
C ASN A 417 -8.68 29.31 8.77
N VAL A 418 -7.91 29.39 7.70
CA VAL A 418 -8.31 29.93 6.41
C VAL A 418 -8.56 28.79 5.45
N TRP A 419 -9.70 28.85 4.76
CA TRP A 419 -10.01 27.90 3.69
C TRP A 419 -9.29 28.28 2.40
N TYR A 420 -8.55 27.35 1.83
CA TYR A 420 -7.87 27.47 0.55
C TYR A 420 -8.47 26.47 -0.44
N THR A 421 -8.68 26.91 -1.67
CA THR A 421 -9.02 26.02 -2.78
C THR A 421 -7.74 25.58 -3.47
N PHE A 422 -7.54 24.28 -3.57
CA PHE A 422 -6.46 23.63 -4.30
C PHE A 422 -7.00 23.12 -5.63
N LYS A 423 -6.25 23.29 -6.69
CA LYS A 423 -6.54 22.72 -8.01
C LYS A 423 -5.27 22.17 -8.63
N LEU A 424 -5.28 20.89 -9.00
CA LEU A 424 -4.15 20.21 -9.62
C LEU A 424 -4.63 19.51 -10.88
N SER A 425 -4.00 19.82 -12.02
CA SER A 425 -4.31 19.26 -13.33
C SER A 425 -3.11 18.50 -13.88
N PHE A 426 -3.38 17.38 -14.52
CA PHE A 426 -2.41 16.63 -15.31
C PHE A 426 -2.88 16.53 -16.75
N GLU A 427 -2.01 16.89 -17.69
CA GLU A 427 -2.22 16.77 -19.13
C GLU A 427 -1.08 15.96 -19.76
N LYS A 428 -1.44 14.91 -20.49
CA LYS A 428 -0.49 14.12 -21.25
C LYS A 428 -0.06 14.88 -22.50
N ALA A 429 1.25 14.89 -22.74
CA ALA A 429 1.83 15.37 -23.99
C ALA A 429 2.21 14.19 -24.89
N THR A 430 3.09 14.39 -25.85
CA THR A 430 3.55 13.34 -26.77
C THR A 430 4.51 12.39 -26.06
N GLY A 431 4.35 11.09 -26.29
CA GLY A 431 5.23 10.05 -25.73
C GLY A 431 5.10 9.91 -24.22
N THR A 432 6.22 10.04 -23.49
CA THR A 432 6.28 9.94 -22.02
C THR A 432 6.13 11.27 -21.31
N GLU A 433 5.97 12.36 -22.02
CA GLU A 433 5.88 13.70 -21.45
C GLU A 433 4.51 14.00 -20.88
N GLY A 434 4.48 14.85 -19.85
CA GLY A 434 3.24 15.36 -19.25
C GLY A 434 3.44 16.73 -18.63
N THR A 435 2.36 17.49 -18.57
CA THR A 435 2.34 18.81 -17.92
C THR A 435 1.49 18.75 -16.66
N ILE A 436 2.08 19.13 -15.55
CA ILE A 436 1.44 19.21 -14.24
C ILE A 436 1.28 20.69 -13.90
N ARG A 437 0.04 21.09 -13.55
CA ARG A 437 -0.28 22.47 -13.18
C ARG A 437 -1.03 22.50 -11.87
N GLY A 438 -0.55 23.29 -10.93
CA GLY A 438 -1.20 23.53 -9.65
C GLY A 438 -1.49 25.00 -9.41
N LYS A 439 -2.67 25.31 -8.89
CA LYS A 439 -2.99 26.63 -8.35
C LYS A 439 -3.72 26.52 -7.01
N ILE A 440 -3.52 27.55 -6.19
CA ILE A 440 -4.10 27.65 -4.86
C ILE A 440 -4.51 29.10 -4.60
N TRP A 441 -5.64 29.28 -3.90
CA TRP A 441 -6.13 30.60 -3.52
C TRP A 441 -7.05 30.50 -2.29
N PRO A 442 -7.21 31.57 -1.51
CA PRO A 442 -8.23 31.63 -0.46
C PRO A 442 -9.62 31.44 -1.06
N ARG A 443 -10.43 30.54 -0.47
CA ARG A 443 -11.75 30.15 -1.01
C ARG A 443 -12.72 31.31 -1.22
N ASP A 444 -12.59 32.36 -0.42
CA ASP A 444 -13.41 33.56 -0.51
C ASP A 444 -13.00 34.53 -1.65
N LYS A 445 -11.91 34.24 -2.32
CA LYS A 445 -11.40 35.00 -3.47
C LYS A 445 -11.72 34.29 -4.80
N PRO A 446 -11.79 35.06 -5.92
CA PRO A 446 -11.96 34.46 -7.24
C PRO A 446 -10.75 33.57 -7.60
N GLU A 447 -11.00 32.55 -8.42
CA GLU A 447 -9.94 31.72 -8.98
C GLU A 447 -8.96 32.57 -9.79
N PRO A 448 -7.63 32.54 -9.50
CA PRO A 448 -6.63 33.25 -10.26
C PRO A 448 -6.55 32.74 -11.69
N ALA A 449 -6.28 33.65 -12.67
CA ALA A 449 -6.12 33.26 -14.06
C ALA A 449 -4.90 32.36 -14.24
N GLU A 450 -3.78 32.72 -13.62
CA GLU A 450 -2.51 32.05 -13.78
C GLU A 450 -2.38 30.84 -12.87
N TRP A 451 -1.62 29.83 -13.31
CA TRP A 451 -1.20 28.71 -12.49
C TRP A 451 -0.11 29.14 -11.52
N THR A 452 -0.20 28.71 -10.25
CA THR A 452 0.80 29.04 -9.23
C THR A 452 2.11 28.30 -9.46
N LEU A 453 2.01 27.03 -9.89
CA LEU A 453 3.14 26.21 -10.29
C LEU A 453 2.80 25.43 -11.55
N GLU A 454 3.72 25.39 -12.49
CA GLU A 454 3.65 24.54 -13.67
C GLU A 454 5.00 23.79 -13.82
N PHE A 455 4.92 22.53 -14.23
CA PHE A 455 6.08 21.71 -14.53
C PHE A 455 5.79 20.79 -15.72
N LYS A 456 6.74 20.74 -16.67
CA LYS A 456 6.75 19.76 -17.75
C LYS A 456 7.70 18.64 -17.39
N ASP A 457 7.15 17.45 -17.16
CA ASP A 457 7.92 16.26 -16.80
C ASP A 457 8.19 15.45 -18.07
N PRO A 458 9.44 15.27 -18.50
CA PRO A 458 9.79 14.51 -19.71
C PRO A 458 9.54 13.00 -19.55
N VAL A 459 9.48 12.52 -18.30
CA VAL A 459 9.18 11.12 -17.98
C VAL A 459 8.03 11.08 -16.95
N ALA A 460 6.87 11.58 -17.39
CA ALA A 460 5.73 11.78 -16.51
C ALA A 460 5.10 10.46 -16.02
N ASN A 461 4.49 10.53 -14.83
CA ASN A 461 3.54 9.51 -14.39
C ASN A 461 2.24 9.71 -15.19
N LEU A 462 2.03 8.89 -16.23
CA LEU A 462 0.94 9.07 -17.18
C LEU A 462 -0.43 8.68 -16.62
N GLU A 463 -0.46 7.86 -15.57
CA GLU A 463 -1.66 7.34 -14.92
C GLU A 463 -1.56 7.45 -13.41
N GLY A 464 -2.69 7.58 -12.75
CA GLY A 464 -2.77 7.57 -11.30
C GLY A 464 -4.12 8.03 -10.76
N SER A 465 -4.45 7.62 -9.54
CA SER A 465 -5.67 8.05 -8.85
C SER A 465 -5.61 9.52 -8.44
N ALA A 466 -6.77 10.18 -8.51
CA ALA A 466 -6.99 11.43 -7.80
C ALA A 466 -7.10 11.16 -6.29
N GLY A 467 -6.63 12.08 -5.47
CA GLY A 467 -6.69 11.93 -4.02
C GLY A 467 -6.49 13.22 -3.24
N ILE A 468 -6.71 13.14 -1.94
CA ILE A 468 -6.38 14.18 -0.98
C ILE A 468 -5.26 13.70 -0.06
N TYR A 469 -4.46 14.62 0.44
CA TYR A 469 -3.34 14.37 1.33
C TYR A 469 -3.48 15.18 2.61
N GLY A 470 -3.08 14.59 3.75
CA GLY A 470 -2.97 15.29 5.02
C GLY A 470 -1.95 14.67 5.95
N TYR A 471 -1.21 15.54 6.64
CA TYR A 471 -0.35 15.19 7.77
C TYR A 471 -0.74 16.00 8.98
N ALA A 472 -1.32 15.35 9.98
CA ALA A 472 -1.63 15.93 11.28
C ALA A 472 -0.35 16.02 12.12
N ALA A 473 0.21 17.21 12.26
CA ALA A 473 1.43 17.46 13.03
C ALA A 473 1.13 17.66 14.51
N GLY A 474 2.14 17.52 15.37
CA GLY A 474 2.06 17.87 16.79
C GLY A 474 1.18 16.95 17.64
N ILE A 475 0.95 15.70 17.23
CA ILE A 475 0.23 14.72 18.05
C ILE A 475 1.13 14.27 19.19
N LEU A 476 0.67 14.43 20.43
CA LEU A 476 1.34 13.94 21.64
C LEU A 476 0.45 12.91 22.33
N GLU A 477 1.05 12.17 23.29
CA GLU A 477 0.29 11.25 24.12
C GLU A 477 -0.87 12.00 24.82
N ASN A 478 -2.11 11.53 24.59
CA ASN A 478 -3.34 12.13 25.10
C ASN A 478 -3.64 13.58 24.66
N GLN A 479 -2.95 14.11 23.64
CA GLN A 479 -3.25 15.42 23.07
C GLN A 479 -3.36 15.33 21.55
N PRO A 480 -4.49 15.79 20.97
CA PRO A 480 -4.64 15.81 19.52
C PRO A 480 -3.66 16.78 18.88
N GLY A 481 -3.24 16.46 17.66
CA GLY A 481 -2.46 17.32 16.78
C GLY A 481 -3.32 18.32 16.01
N THR A 482 -2.70 18.91 14.99
CA THR A 482 -3.35 19.83 14.05
C THR A 482 -4.45 19.10 13.26
N GLU A 483 -5.57 19.77 13.05
CA GLU A 483 -6.69 19.23 12.28
C GLU A 483 -6.67 19.76 10.85
N ILE A 484 -7.16 18.94 9.93
CA ILE A 484 -7.34 19.32 8.52
C ILE A 484 -8.77 18.97 8.11
N PHE A 485 -9.43 19.93 7.49
CA PHE A 485 -10.78 19.79 6.98
C PHE A 485 -10.80 19.88 5.46
N TYR A 486 -11.67 19.10 4.82
CA TYR A 486 -11.81 19.01 3.37
C TYR A 486 -13.27 19.19 3.00
N ASP A 487 -13.51 20.01 1.97
CA ASP A 487 -14.83 20.31 1.44
C ASP A 487 -14.78 20.45 -0.10
N ASN A 488 -15.93 20.43 -0.75
CA ASN A 488 -16.07 20.68 -2.19
C ASN A 488 -15.08 19.88 -3.06
N VAL A 489 -14.78 18.64 -2.67
CA VAL A 489 -13.89 17.78 -3.43
C VAL A 489 -14.56 17.41 -4.76
N LYS A 490 -13.86 17.60 -5.86
CA LYS A 490 -14.32 17.21 -7.20
C LYS A 490 -13.18 16.76 -8.08
N VAL A 491 -13.45 15.79 -8.94
CA VAL A 491 -12.53 15.32 -9.98
C VAL A 491 -13.24 15.44 -11.32
N LEU A 492 -12.63 16.16 -12.24
CA LEU A 492 -13.22 16.51 -13.53
C LEU A 492 -12.30 16.03 -14.66
N PRO A 493 -12.84 15.52 -15.78
CA PRO A 493 -12.02 15.28 -16.95
C PRO A 493 -11.50 16.62 -17.48
N ASN A 494 -10.28 16.65 -17.99
CA ASN A 494 -9.79 17.81 -18.70
C ASN A 494 -10.62 17.98 -19.98
N LYS A 495 -10.99 19.20 -20.33
CA LYS A 495 -11.68 19.46 -21.60
C LYS A 495 -10.71 19.12 -22.73
N LYS A 496 -11.14 18.27 -23.65
CA LYS A 496 -10.51 18.10 -24.96
C LYS A 496 -10.79 19.31 -25.84
#